data_d2d7f28b86123ad1935d86db8edaef25
#
_entry.id   d2d7f28b86123ad1935d86db8edaef25
#
_cell.length_a   1.000
_cell.length_b   1.000
_cell.length_c   1.000
_cell.angle_alpha   90.00
_cell.angle_beta   90.00
_cell.angle_gamma   90.00
#
_symmetry.space_group_name_H-M   'P 1'
#
loop_
_entity.id
_entity.type
_entity.pdbx_description
1 polymer ?
#
loop_
_entity_poly.entity_id
_entity_poly.type
_entity_poly.pdbx_seq_one_letter_code
_entity_poly.pdbx_strand_id
1 'polypeptide(L)'
;MSLINKVDAIISNNIDLDDIGYFKNPIEYESDLNTIKGVDWKKLLNNPSKNSSSKTISELKQVSKLTQNRSNAELNLIHVVDQDPLELYYQFLLERDLKFPTDVFHRNYNILEHYTYVLKYYFNRARPAQIAPHHDIEIKVLATDTHHTPSYPSGHVMYSELAAHTLSDLYPHYTKDFFRLSEYCGLARILQGVHYPSDNDASKLAC
;
A
#
# COMPACT_ATOMS: atom_id res chain seq x y z
N MET A 1 31.04 33.61 2.75
CA MET A 1 29.80 32.89 2.44
C MET A 1 29.08 32.62 3.75
N SER A 2 27.89 33.19 3.96
CA SER A 2 27.17 33.03 5.22
C SER A 2 26.71 31.57 5.37
N LEU A 3 26.45 31.13 6.61
CA LEU A 3 25.91 29.78 6.88
C LEU A 3 24.58 29.53 6.10
N ILE A 4 23.77 30.58 5.98
CA ILE A 4 22.50 30.56 5.20
C ILE A 4 22.77 30.23 3.73
N ASN A 5 23.75 30.86 3.08
CA ASN A 5 24.09 30.58 1.69
C ASN A 5 24.66 29.17 1.49
N LYS A 6 25.29 28.57 2.51
CA LYS A 6 25.74 27.17 2.47
C LYS A 6 24.54 26.20 2.64
N VAL A 7 23.60 26.54 3.50
CA VAL A 7 22.38 25.76 3.71
C VAL A 7 21.49 25.86 2.46
N ASP A 8 21.32 27.05 1.89
CA ASP A 8 20.58 27.25 0.64
C ASP A 8 21.23 26.51 -0.54
N ALA A 9 22.56 26.44 -0.61
CA ALA A 9 23.28 25.66 -1.63
C ALA A 9 23.15 24.14 -1.40
N ILE A 10 22.94 23.68 -0.18
CA ILE A 10 22.66 22.27 0.14
C ILE A 10 21.19 21.95 -0.18
N ILE A 11 20.28 22.89 0.04
CA ILE A 11 18.84 22.74 -0.27
C ILE A 11 18.60 22.89 -1.78
N SER A 12 19.38 23.71 -2.48
CA SER A 12 19.31 23.90 -3.94
C SER A 12 20.10 22.87 -4.77
N ASN A 13 20.77 21.90 -4.13
CA ASN A 13 21.14 20.70 -4.87
C ASN A 13 19.84 20.03 -5.33
N ASN A 14 19.52 20.26 -6.61
CA ASN A 14 18.38 19.71 -7.33
C ASN A 14 18.36 18.19 -7.14
N ILE A 15 17.72 17.72 -6.05
CA ILE A 15 17.26 16.34 -5.99
C ILE A 15 16.16 16.29 -7.01
N ASP A 16 16.35 15.54 -8.10
CA ASP A 16 15.26 15.27 -9.03
C ASP A 16 14.13 14.64 -8.21
N LEU A 17 12.96 15.24 -8.26
CA LEU A 17 11.80 14.75 -7.53
C LEU A 17 11.52 13.28 -7.84
N ASP A 18 11.82 12.85 -9.07
CA ASP A 18 11.63 11.48 -9.52
C ASP A 18 12.64 10.48 -8.93
N ASP A 19 13.76 10.97 -8.35
CA ASP A 19 14.75 10.15 -7.65
C ASP A 19 14.43 9.95 -6.17
N ILE A 20 13.39 10.62 -5.65
CA ILE A 20 12.96 10.43 -4.26
C ILE A 20 12.25 9.08 -4.15
N GLY A 21 12.93 8.08 -3.54
CA GLY A 21 12.35 6.83 -3.10
C GLY A 21 11.97 6.87 -1.62
N TYR A 22 11.36 5.81 -1.14
CA TYR A 22 11.11 5.63 0.30
C TYR A 22 12.43 5.60 1.09
N PHE A 23 13.38 4.81 0.61
CA PHE A 23 14.76 4.79 1.10
C PHE A 23 15.65 5.60 0.17
N LYS A 24 16.54 6.40 0.75
CA LYS A 24 17.52 7.20 0.01
C LYS A 24 18.50 6.32 -0.77
N ASN A 25 18.87 5.17 -0.22
CA ASN A 25 19.68 4.15 -0.87
C ASN A 25 18.83 2.87 -0.92
N PRO A 26 18.23 2.52 -2.06
CA PRO A 26 17.44 1.30 -2.18
C PRO A 26 18.36 0.09 -1.91
N ILE A 27 17.86 -0.84 -1.13
CA ILE A 27 18.52 -2.12 -0.94
C ILE A 27 18.34 -2.91 -2.24
N GLU A 28 19.44 -3.44 -2.80
CA GLU A 28 19.39 -4.27 -3.99
C GLU A 28 18.72 -5.63 -3.69
N TYR A 29 17.43 -5.72 -3.93
CA TYR A 29 16.67 -6.97 -3.88
C TYR A 29 16.48 -7.61 -5.27
N GLU A 30 17.25 -7.17 -6.28
CA GLU A 30 17.06 -7.61 -7.67
C GLU A 30 17.28 -9.12 -7.85
N SER A 31 18.14 -9.73 -7.03
CA SER A 31 18.38 -11.18 -7.03
C SER A 31 17.17 -11.99 -6.55
N ASP A 32 16.34 -11.43 -5.69
CA ASP A 32 15.21 -12.14 -5.09
C ASP A 32 13.97 -12.16 -5.97
N LEU A 33 13.79 -11.17 -6.87
CA LEU A 33 12.72 -11.19 -7.89
C LEU A 33 12.83 -12.41 -8.82
N ASN A 34 14.03 -12.88 -9.08
CA ASN A 34 14.26 -14.07 -9.90
C ASN A 34 13.93 -15.39 -9.17
N THR A 35 13.77 -15.36 -7.86
CA THR A 35 13.41 -16.54 -7.05
C THR A 35 11.91 -16.85 -7.08
N ILE A 36 11.08 -15.94 -7.57
CA ILE A 36 9.65 -16.15 -7.78
C ILE A 36 9.45 -17.00 -9.03
N LYS A 37 9.58 -18.31 -8.87
CA LYS A 37 9.47 -19.27 -9.99
C LYS A 37 8.13 -19.11 -10.71
N GLY A 38 8.19 -18.73 -11.98
CA GLY A 38 7.07 -18.80 -12.92
C GLY A 38 6.26 -17.52 -13.10
N VAL A 39 6.53 -16.44 -12.37
CA VAL A 39 5.82 -15.15 -12.53
C VAL A 39 6.80 -14.07 -12.95
N ASP A 40 6.58 -13.48 -14.12
CA ASP A 40 7.32 -12.28 -14.57
C ASP A 40 6.66 -11.02 -14.00
N TRP A 41 7.05 -10.68 -12.77
CA TRP A 41 6.48 -9.54 -12.05
C TRP A 41 6.68 -8.20 -12.76
N LYS A 42 7.76 -8.06 -13.54
CA LYS A 42 8.03 -6.85 -14.34
C LYS A 42 7.00 -6.68 -15.47
N LYS A 43 6.41 -7.78 -15.93
CA LYS A 43 5.30 -7.74 -16.90
C LYS A 43 3.93 -7.62 -16.25
N LEU A 44 3.76 -8.21 -15.06
CA LEU A 44 2.51 -8.18 -14.34
C LEU A 44 2.26 -6.80 -13.69
N LEU A 45 3.27 -6.26 -13.03
CA LEU A 45 3.20 -4.97 -12.35
C LEU A 45 3.95 -3.90 -13.14
N ASN A 46 3.23 -2.88 -13.59
CA ASN A 46 3.86 -1.69 -14.13
C ASN A 46 4.65 -0.94 -13.04
N ASN A 47 5.72 -0.25 -13.44
CA ASN A 47 6.39 0.68 -12.54
C ASN A 47 5.40 1.71 -12.00
N PRO A 48 5.49 2.09 -10.71
CA PRO A 48 4.71 3.19 -10.18
C PRO A 48 4.99 4.47 -10.99
N SER A 49 3.99 5.32 -11.09
CA SER A 49 4.14 6.59 -11.82
C SER A 49 5.20 7.45 -11.14
N LYS A 50 5.97 8.20 -11.96
CA LYS A 50 6.98 9.15 -11.49
C LYS A 50 6.39 10.16 -10.51
N ASN A 51 7.17 10.59 -9.53
CA ASN A 51 6.72 11.53 -8.50
C ASN A 51 6.28 12.89 -9.09
N SER A 52 6.89 13.33 -10.18
CA SER A 52 6.55 14.56 -10.91
C SER A 52 5.34 14.41 -11.84
N SER A 53 4.83 13.20 -12.06
CA SER A 53 3.77 12.93 -13.04
C SER A 53 2.41 13.51 -12.63
N SER A 54 1.62 13.90 -13.63
CA SER A 54 0.23 14.33 -13.42
C SER A 54 -0.63 13.29 -12.70
N LYS A 55 -0.35 11.99 -12.92
CA LYS A 55 -1.03 10.90 -12.22
C LYS A 55 -0.71 10.91 -10.73
N THR A 56 0.55 10.99 -10.34
CA THR A 56 0.95 11.06 -8.92
C THR A 56 0.38 12.30 -8.25
N ILE A 57 0.44 13.47 -8.90
CA ILE A 57 -0.14 14.70 -8.38
C ILE A 57 -1.66 14.56 -8.18
N SER A 58 -2.36 13.94 -9.13
CA SER A 58 -3.81 13.67 -9.01
C SER A 58 -4.12 12.74 -7.85
N GLU A 59 -3.35 11.67 -7.65
CA GLU A 59 -3.50 10.74 -6.53
C GLU A 59 -3.21 11.44 -5.18
N LEU A 60 -2.17 12.26 -5.10
CA LEU A 60 -1.87 13.06 -3.90
C LEU A 60 -3.01 14.00 -3.53
N LYS A 61 -3.62 14.69 -4.51
CA LYS A 61 -4.81 15.54 -4.29
C LYS A 61 -6.00 14.72 -3.80
N GLN A 62 -6.20 13.52 -4.33
CA GLN A 62 -7.26 12.62 -3.88
C GLN A 62 -7.03 12.20 -2.43
N VAL A 63 -5.81 11.74 -2.08
CA VAL A 63 -5.44 11.36 -0.71
C VAL A 63 -5.59 12.56 0.22
N SER A 64 -5.09 13.75 -0.16
CA SER A 64 -5.26 14.99 0.61
C SER A 64 -6.73 15.25 0.93
N LYS A 65 -7.60 15.26 -0.09
CA LYS A 65 -9.04 15.49 0.09
C LYS A 65 -9.67 14.51 1.08
N LEU A 66 -9.34 13.22 0.97
CA LEU A 66 -9.89 12.17 1.82
C LEU A 66 -9.37 12.23 3.26
N THR A 67 -8.16 12.76 3.45
CA THR A 67 -7.54 12.85 4.79
C THR A 67 -7.94 14.09 5.58
N GLN A 68 -8.58 15.09 4.97
CA GLN A 68 -8.92 16.36 5.66
C GLN A 68 -10.07 16.22 6.66
N ASN A 69 -11.15 15.51 6.29
CA ASN A 69 -12.40 15.47 7.05
C ASN A 69 -12.94 14.03 7.13
N ARG A 70 -12.29 13.20 7.95
CA ARG A 70 -12.72 11.81 8.16
C ARG A 70 -13.93 11.76 9.09
N SER A 71 -14.95 11.02 8.71
CA SER A 71 -16.09 10.70 9.57
C SER A 71 -15.67 9.68 10.66
N ASN A 72 -16.47 9.56 11.72
CA ASN A 72 -16.25 8.54 12.75
C ASN A 72 -16.27 7.11 12.18
N ALA A 73 -17.10 6.84 11.18
CA ALA A 73 -17.14 5.53 10.52
C ALA A 73 -15.83 5.22 9.78
N GLU A 74 -15.26 6.22 9.08
CA GLU A 74 -13.97 6.08 8.41
C GLU A 74 -12.81 5.93 9.40
N LEU A 75 -12.83 6.67 10.51
CA LEU A 75 -11.84 6.50 11.59
C LEU A 75 -11.90 5.11 12.20
N ASN A 76 -13.10 4.56 12.41
CA ASN A 76 -13.27 3.19 12.90
C ASN A 76 -12.77 2.16 11.87
N LEU A 77 -13.08 2.33 10.58
CA LEU A 77 -12.58 1.46 9.53
C LEU A 77 -11.04 1.46 9.47
N ILE A 78 -10.42 2.64 9.57
CA ILE A 78 -8.95 2.76 9.62
C ILE A 78 -8.41 2.00 10.83
N HIS A 79 -8.98 2.18 12.01
CA HIS A 79 -8.53 1.52 13.22
C HIS A 79 -8.58 0.00 13.12
N VAL A 80 -9.71 -0.54 12.63
CA VAL A 80 -9.90 -1.99 12.45
C VAL A 80 -8.88 -2.57 11.49
N VAL A 81 -8.72 -1.96 10.31
CA VAL A 81 -7.82 -2.44 9.25
C VAL A 81 -6.35 -2.27 9.64
N ASP A 82 -6.00 -1.22 10.37
CA ASP A 82 -4.61 -0.97 10.77
C ASP A 82 -4.11 -1.98 11.80
N GLN A 83 -5.00 -2.48 12.65
CA GLN A 83 -4.68 -3.54 13.61
C GLN A 83 -4.52 -4.91 12.94
N ASP A 84 -5.47 -5.28 12.08
CA ASP A 84 -5.42 -6.52 11.31
C ASP A 84 -6.18 -6.35 9.97
N PRO A 85 -5.54 -6.50 8.82
CA PRO A 85 -6.21 -6.42 7.52
C PRO A 85 -7.28 -7.51 7.32
N LEU A 86 -7.29 -8.56 8.15
CA LEU A 86 -8.25 -9.67 8.08
C LEU A 86 -9.44 -9.49 9.03
N GLU A 87 -9.43 -8.53 9.92
CA GLU A 87 -10.48 -8.34 10.93
C GLU A 87 -11.87 -8.17 10.30
N LEU A 88 -11.97 -7.47 9.16
CA LEU A 88 -13.23 -7.34 8.42
C LEU A 88 -13.79 -8.70 7.97
N TYR A 89 -12.92 -9.64 7.62
CA TYR A 89 -13.31 -11.00 7.21
C TYR A 89 -13.73 -11.83 8.42
N TYR A 90 -13.02 -11.73 9.54
CA TYR A 90 -13.40 -12.44 10.76
C TYR A 90 -14.79 -12.02 11.24
N GLN A 91 -15.08 -10.73 11.26
CA GLN A 91 -16.39 -10.20 11.62
C GLN A 91 -17.48 -10.69 10.66
N PHE A 92 -17.25 -10.62 9.34
CA PHE A 92 -18.17 -11.09 8.32
C PHE A 92 -18.51 -12.58 8.47
N LEU A 93 -17.50 -13.42 8.72
CA LEU A 93 -17.66 -14.86 8.87
C LEU A 93 -18.37 -15.21 10.18
N LEU A 94 -18.03 -14.53 11.28
CA LEU A 94 -18.65 -14.72 12.60
C LEU A 94 -20.15 -14.46 12.55
N GLU A 95 -20.59 -13.38 11.89
CA GLU A 95 -22.03 -13.06 11.72
C GLU A 95 -22.82 -14.14 10.97
N ARG A 96 -22.13 -15.03 10.23
CA ARG A 96 -22.73 -16.08 9.38
C ARG A 96 -22.46 -17.50 9.85
N ASP A 97 -21.86 -17.66 11.02
CA ASP A 97 -21.39 -18.95 11.57
C ASP A 97 -20.47 -19.71 10.59
N LEU A 98 -19.61 -18.97 9.88
CA LEU A 98 -18.63 -19.51 8.93
C LEU A 98 -17.24 -19.50 9.56
N LYS A 99 -16.35 -20.39 9.06
CA LYS A 99 -14.99 -20.55 9.60
C LYS A 99 -13.95 -19.98 8.63
N PHE A 100 -12.93 -19.31 9.19
CA PHE A 100 -11.78 -18.90 8.43
C PHE A 100 -10.83 -20.10 8.21
N PRO A 101 -10.35 -20.36 6.98
CA PRO A 101 -9.51 -21.51 6.65
C PRO A 101 -8.04 -21.22 7.00
N THR A 102 -7.73 -21.13 8.28
CA THR A 102 -6.45 -20.66 8.83
C THR A 102 -5.24 -21.38 8.23
N ASP A 103 -5.26 -22.71 8.14
CA ASP A 103 -4.12 -23.50 7.65
C ASP A 103 -3.83 -23.28 6.17
N VAL A 104 -4.88 -23.14 5.35
CA VAL A 104 -4.74 -22.86 3.91
C VAL A 104 -4.24 -21.44 3.70
N PHE A 105 -4.81 -20.50 4.42
CA PHE A 105 -4.44 -19.10 4.35
C PHE A 105 -2.97 -18.89 4.76
N HIS A 106 -2.54 -19.42 5.90
CA HIS A 106 -1.19 -19.19 6.42
C HIS A 106 -0.09 -19.77 5.52
N ARG A 107 -0.35 -20.90 4.85
CA ARG A 107 0.63 -21.44 3.87
C ARG A 107 0.87 -20.48 2.72
N ASN A 108 -0.20 -19.87 2.20
CA ASN A 108 -0.12 -18.92 1.08
C ASN A 108 0.36 -17.53 1.57
N TYR A 109 -0.04 -17.14 2.78
CA TYR A 109 0.35 -15.88 3.41
C TYR A 109 1.87 -15.73 3.53
N ASN A 110 2.57 -16.74 4.05
CA ASN A 110 4.02 -16.67 4.21
C ASN A 110 4.75 -16.48 2.86
N ILE A 111 4.24 -17.09 1.80
CA ILE A 111 4.76 -16.91 0.45
C ILE A 111 4.48 -15.49 -0.04
N LEU A 112 3.24 -15.03 0.08
CA LEU A 112 2.82 -13.71 -0.36
C LEU A 112 3.51 -12.59 0.42
N GLU A 113 3.72 -12.77 1.73
CA GLU A 113 4.42 -11.81 2.57
C GLU A 113 5.86 -11.59 2.09
N HIS A 114 6.59 -12.67 1.83
CA HIS A 114 7.94 -12.59 1.26
C HIS A 114 7.94 -11.78 -0.05
N TYR A 115 7.03 -12.10 -0.98
CA TYR A 115 6.93 -11.38 -2.25
C TYR A 115 6.51 -9.93 -2.10
N THR A 116 5.63 -9.64 -1.16
CA THR A 116 5.21 -8.28 -0.85
C THR A 116 6.43 -7.42 -0.49
N TYR A 117 7.31 -7.92 0.37
CA TYR A 117 8.53 -7.19 0.75
C TYR A 117 9.51 -7.06 -0.41
N VAL A 118 9.76 -8.13 -1.17
CA VAL A 118 10.62 -8.10 -2.36
C VAL A 118 10.15 -7.02 -3.34
N LEU A 119 8.86 -6.99 -3.67
CA LEU A 119 8.29 -5.98 -4.56
C LEU A 119 8.39 -4.57 -3.99
N LYS A 120 8.09 -4.39 -2.70
CA LYS A 120 8.20 -3.08 -2.04
C LYS A 120 9.59 -2.50 -2.15
N TYR A 121 10.61 -3.28 -1.83
CA TYR A 121 11.99 -2.82 -1.88
C TYR A 121 12.50 -2.64 -3.32
N TYR A 122 12.06 -3.48 -4.25
CA TYR A 122 12.40 -3.32 -5.66
C TYR A 122 11.88 -1.99 -6.23
N PHE A 123 10.60 -1.68 -6.02
CA PHE A 123 10.02 -0.44 -6.54
C PHE A 123 10.41 0.79 -5.71
N ASN A 124 10.75 0.62 -4.46
CA ASN A 124 11.15 1.67 -3.52
C ASN A 124 10.28 2.94 -3.59
N ARG A 125 8.98 2.81 -3.87
CA ARG A 125 8.07 3.96 -4.01
C ARG A 125 7.97 4.74 -2.71
N ALA A 126 8.22 6.04 -2.77
CA ALA A 126 8.01 6.94 -1.64
C ALA A 126 6.52 6.99 -1.23
N ARG A 127 6.24 7.17 0.05
CA ARG A 127 4.88 7.33 0.58
C ARG A 127 4.28 8.69 0.22
N PRO A 128 2.93 8.82 0.20
CA PRO A 128 2.26 10.08 -0.11
C PRO A 128 2.79 11.26 0.72
N ALA A 129 3.01 11.07 2.02
CA ALA A 129 3.52 12.10 2.91
C ALA A 129 4.95 12.57 2.62
N GLN A 130 5.76 11.76 1.94
CA GLN A 130 7.12 12.12 1.54
C GLN A 130 7.14 13.02 0.28
N ILE A 131 6.16 12.82 -0.60
CA ILE A 131 6.10 13.50 -1.91
C ILE A 131 5.15 14.71 -1.90
N ALA A 132 4.07 14.67 -1.15
CA ALA A 132 3.06 15.71 -1.11
C ALA A 132 3.62 17.13 -0.83
N PRO A 133 4.59 17.33 0.10
CA PRO A 133 5.18 18.65 0.34
C PRO A 133 5.88 19.26 -0.88
N HIS A 134 6.45 18.46 -1.76
CA HIS A 134 7.10 18.92 -2.99
C HIS A 134 6.12 19.44 -4.06
N HIS A 135 4.83 19.23 -3.84
CA HIS A 135 3.73 19.71 -4.68
C HIS A 135 2.80 20.69 -3.95
N ASP A 136 3.24 21.23 -2.80
CA ASP A 136 2.42 22.11 -1.95
C ASP A 136 1.06 21.47 -1.55
N ILE A 137 1.06 20.14 -1.32
CA ILE A 137 -0.12 19.38 -0.94
C ILE A 137 0.04 18.92 0.51
N GLU A 138 -0.97 19.20 1.35
CA GLU A 138 -1.03 18.70 2.72
C GLU A 138 -1.79 17.37 2.78
N ILE A 139 -1.20 16.37 3.45
CA ILE A 139 -1.84 15.09 3.76
C ILE A 139 -1.83 14.90 5.27
N LYS A 140 -3.01 14.75 5.88
CA LYS A 140 -3.14 14.46 7.32
C LYS A 140 -3.01 12.96 7.56
N VAL A 141 -1.79 12.49 7.75
CA VAL A 141 -1.50 11.08 8.04
C VAL A 141 -1.93 10.73 9.47
N LEU A 142 -2.61 9.60 9.64
CA LEU A 142 -2.79 9.00 10.96
C LEU A 142 -1.65 8.03 11.23
N ALA A 143 -1.03 8.16 12.42
CA ALA A 143 0.10 7.33 12.83
C ALA A 143 -0.26 5.84 12.79
N THR A 144 0.69 5.03 12.38
CA THR A 144 0.60 3.56 12.34
C THR A 144 1.99 2.95 12.41
N ASP A 145 2.11 1.77 12.98
CA ASP A 145 3.37 1.02 13.06
C ASP A 145 3.65 0.22 11.77
N THR A 146 2.73 0.21 10.81
CA THR A 146 2.80 -0.66 9.62
C THR A 146 3.28 0.06 8.35
N HIS A 147 3.72 1.33 8.43
CA HIS A 147 4.14 2.13 7.26
C HIS A 147 5.66 2.33 7.12
N HIS A 148 6.47 1.48 7.76
CA HIS A 148 7.93 1.57 7.75
C HIS A 148 8.61 0.88 6.55
N THR A 149 7.87 0.69 5.46
CA THR A 149 8.32 0.10 4.20
C THR A 149 7.86 0.94 3.01
N PRO A 150 8.44 0.76 1.81
CA PRO A 150 7.97 1.44 0.60
C PRO A 150 6.48 1.28 0.35
N SER A 151 5.91 2.24 -0.38
CA SER A 151 4.46 2.34 -0.57
C SER A 151 3.89 1.24 -1.47
N TYR A 152 4.58 0.84 -2.52
CA TYR A 152 4.07 0.04 -3.62
C TYR A 152 4.67 -1.37 -3.66
N PRO A 153 3.83 -2.43 -3.79
CA PRO A 153 2.37 -2.46 -3.65
C PRO A 153 1.91 -2.35 -2.20
N SER A 154 0.59 -2.20 -1.97
CA SER A 154 0.01 -2.15 -0.62
C SER A 154 -0.05 -3.53 0.02
N GLY A 155 0.73 -3.78 1.09
CA GLY A 155 0.75 -5.07 1.77
C GLY A 155 -0.60 -5.46 2.38
N HIS A 156 -1.30 -4.53 3.03
CA HIS A 156 -2.63 -4.78 3.58
C HIS A 156 -3.62 -5.24 2.51
N VAL A 157 -3.58 -4.64 1.32
CA VAL A 157 -4.46 -5.04 0.22
C VAL A 157 -4.04 -6.41 -0.35
N MET A 158 -2.74 -6.70 -0.46
CA MET A 158 -2.29 -8.03 -0.89
C MET A 158 -2.80 -9.14 0.06
N TYR A 159 -2.70 -8.93 1.36
CA TYR A 159 -3.21 -9.90 2.35
C TYR A 159 -4.73 -10.02 2.30
N SER A 160 -5.41 -8.91 2.12
CA SER A 160 -6.87 -8.86 1.99
C SER A 160 -7.35 -9.53 0.69
N GLU A 161 -6.68 -9.33 -0.45
CA GLU A 161 -6.97 -10.03 -1.70
C GLU A 161 -6.75 -11.55 -1.57
N LEU A 162 -5.65 -11.98 -0.94
CA LEU A 162 -5.42 -13.40 -0.66
C LEU A 162 -6.58 -14.00 0.16
N ALA A 163 -7.06 -13.28 1.18
CA ALA A 163 -8.21 -13.72 1.97
C ALA A 163 -9.48 -13.80 1.12
N ALA A 164 -9.73 -12.78 0.28
CA ALA A 164 -10.87 -12.76 -0.61
C ALA A 164 -10.89 -13.96 -1.58
N HIS A 165 -9.75 -14.26 -2.21
CA HIS A 165 -9.60 -15.43 -3.08
C HIS A 165 -9.80 -16.75 -2.31
N THR A 166 -9.09 -16.93 -1.20
CA THR A 166 -9.16 -18.15 -0.39
C THR A 166 -10.60 -18.43 0.11
N LEU A 167 -11.29 -17.39 0.56
CA LEU A 167 -12.67 -17.51 1.03
C LEU A 167 -13.66 -17.68 -0.09
N SER A 168 -13.41 -17.10 -1.27
CA SER A 168 -14.27 -17.28 -2.45
C SER A 168 -14.28 -18.73 -2.96
N ASP A 169 -13.13 -19.41 -2.89
CA ASP A 169 -13.02 -20.82 -3.23
C ASP A 169 -13.84 -21.69 -2.25
N LEU A 170 -13.87 -21.33 -0.98
CA LEU A 170 -14.56 -22.09 0.05
C LEU A 170 -16.05 -21.72 0.14
N TYR A 171 -16.39 -20.44 -0.04
CA TYR A 171 -17.74 -19.89 0.10
C TYR A 171 -18.14 -19.06 -1.13
N PRO A 172 -18.32 -19.67 -2.31
CA PRO A 172 -18.49 -18.96 -3.59
C PRO A 172 -19.72 -18.03 -3.64
N HIS A 173 -20.73 -18.27 -2.80
CA HIS A 173 -21.90 -17.38 -2.69
C HIS A 173 -21.58 -15.98 -2.17
N TYR A 174 -20.47 -15.83 -1.43
CA TYR A 174 -20.04 -14.57 -0.82
C TYR A 174 -18.85 -13.93 -1.55
N THR A 175 -18.47 -14.42 -2.73
CA THR A 175 -17.32 -13.90 -3.51
C THR A 175 -17.36 -12.38 -3.64
N LYS A 176 -18.50 -11.79 -4.00
CA LYS A 176 -18.62 -10.33 -4.15
C LYS A 176 -18.41 -9.59 -2.84
N ASP A 177 -18.88 -10.16 -1.74
CA ASP A 177 -18.72 -9.55 -0.42
C ASP A 177 -17.25 -9.59 0.01
N PHE A 178 -16.56 -10.70 -0.21
CA PHE A 178 -15.13 -10.81 0.14
C PHE A 178 -14.26 -9.81 -0.63
N PHE A 179 -14.44 -9.66 -1.93
CA PHE A 179 -13.71 -8.63 -2.69
C PHE A 179 -14.09 -7.21 -2.27
N ARG A 180 -15.33 -6.98 -1.85
CA ARG A 180 -15.73 -5.69 -1.28
C ARG A 180 -15.04 -5.39 0.05
N LEU A 181 -14.78 -6.39 0.89
CA LEU A 181 -13.99 -6.22 2.11
C LEU A 181 -12.55 -5.84 1.77
N SER A 182 -11.96 -6.40 0.70
CA SER A 182 -10.65 -5.97 0.22
C SER A 182 -10.65 -4.53 -0.27
N GLU A 183 -11.71 -4.08 -0.94
CA GLU A 183 -11.85 -2.67 -1.32
C GLU A 183 -11.91 -1.74 -0.09
N TYR A 184 -12.61 -2.15 0.98
CA TYR A 184 -12.65 -1.40 2.24
C TYR A 184 -11.28 -1.37 2.93
N CYS A 185 -10.54 -2.48 2.91
CA CYS A 185 -9.16 -2.50 3.38
C CYS A 185 -8.30 -1.48 2.61
N GLY A 186 -8.37 -1.47 1.30
CA GLY A 186 -7.64 -0.51 0.47
C GLY A 186 -8.06 0.94 0.71
N LEU A 187 -9.36 1.19 0.87
CA LEU A 187 -9.89 2.52 1.20
C LEU A 187 -9.37 3.01 2.56
N ALA A 188 -9.33 2.15 3.57
CA ALA A 188 -8.80 2.48 4.88
C ALA A 188 -7.36 3.00 4.80
N ARG A 189 -6.51 2.36 3.99
CA ARG A 189 -5.11 2.77 3.82
C ARG A 189 -4.95 4.11 3.09
N ILE A 190 -5.84 4.42 2.15
CA ILE A 190 -5.89 5.75 1.51
C ILE A 190 -6.39 6.81 2.49
N LEU A 191 -7.46 6.52 3.20
CA LEU A 191 -8.01 7.38 4.25
C LEU A 191 -6.99 7.64 5.36
N GLN A 192 -6.14 6.69 5.71
CA GLN A 192 -5.06 6.85 6.67
C GLN A 192 -3.94 7.77 6.15
N GLY A 193 -3.84 7.95 4.83
CA GLY A 193 -2.84 8.80 4.18
C GLY A 193 -1.51 8.11 3.89
N VAL A 194 -1.45 6.78 3.95
CA VAL A 194 -0.21 6.00 3.85
C VAL A 194 0.01 5.31 2.50
N HIS A 195 -1.02 5.26 1.64
CA HIS A 195 -0.95 4.67 0.31
C HIS A 195 -1.60 5.54 -0.76
N TYR A 196 -1.15 5.36 -2.01
CA TYR A 196 -1.81 5.87 -3.21
C TYR A 196 -2.89 4.89 -3.69
N PRO A 197 -3.93 5.35 -4.42
CA PRO A 197 -4.88 4.44 -5.07
C PRO A 197 -4.19 3.38 -5.95
N SER A 198 -3.19 3.77 -6.72
CA SER A 198 -2.44 2.85 -7.60
C SER A 198 -1.61 1.80 -6.86
N ASP A 199 -1.27 1.99 -5.57
CA ASP A 199 -0.66 0.93 -4.77
C ASP A 199 -1.65 -0.22 -4.52
N ASN A 200 -2.93 0.11 -4.31
CA ASN A 200 -4.01 -0.87 -4.13
C ASN A 200 -4.31 -1.61 -5.45
N ASP A 201 -4.35 -0.86 -6.58
CA ASP A 201 -4.57 -1.48 -7.90
C ASP A 201 -3.47 -2.49 -8.23
N ALA A 202 -2.20 -2.16 -7.91
CA ALA A 202 -1.09 -3.09 -8.10
C ALA A 202 -1.21 -4.34 -7.21
N SER A 203 -1.70 -4.18 -5.98
CA SER A 203 -1.90 -5.31 -5.06
C SER A 203 -2.93 -6.30 -5.58
N LYS A 204 -4.02 -5.80 -6.16
CA LYS A 204 -5.05 -6.64 -6.80
C LYS A 204 -4.52 -7.41 -8.02
N LEU A 205 -3.57 -6.84 -8.75
CA LEU A 205 -2.94 -7.52 -9.89
C LEU A 205 -1.90 -8.56 -9.47
N ALA A 206 -1.32 -8.42 -8.26
CA ALA A 206 -0.27 -9.28 -7.75
C ALA A 206 -0.82 -10.54 -7.04
N CYS A 207 -2.10 -10.58 -6.73
CA CYS A 207 -2.81 -11.70 -6.12
C CYS A 207 -3.66 -12.45 -7.14
#